data_14287625b609767a9bfb603bd344b772
#
_entry.id   14287625b609767a9bfb603bd344b772
#
_cell.length_a   1.000
_cell.length_b   1.000
_cell.length_c   1.000
_cell.angle_alpha   90.00
_cell.angle_beta   90.00
_cell.angle_gamma   90.00
#
_symmetry.space_group_name_H-M   'P 1'
#
loop_
_entity.id
_entity.type
_entity.pdbx_description
1 polymer ?
#
loop_
_entity_poly.entity_id
_entity_poly.type
_entity_poly.pdbx_seq_one_letter_code
_entity_poly.pdbx_strand_id
1 'polypeptide(L)'
;MIGNPPYFLYQESHVGEIKDLRCDKDYTIAFGGKLNAYKLFIANAVKKLLSTNGINCFIFQNSFLGDRQATNLRKYILENDKILKIDSFPERDSKKKRVFESVKMSVCISLIQNTKVDNDYIFPVYVWDDKYKSSGLSTCFSLNDIMAIDSVDYTIPRLRPEYKTTIIKLLKKKELSLKCIEGELNVTFHKKYFGSNILNPIILKGASIQRYYHTLQMSQGQIDYLEEDMYLLEYGNTEKSSHHRFERIVMQGMTGANDKIRLVMSIVPQGFYLANSCNYILPIQGMDLYCLLGFLNSKTINWFFRCFSTNSNVNGYEVDNFPIPALSQPLQAKISELVKKVIDAKLTNYTTDTSAIEKQIDELIYQAYELSRDDIKIIEDSTC
;
A
#
# COMPACT_ATOMS: atom_id res chain seq x y z
N MET A 1 32.35 -5.82 -4.11
CA MET A 1 31.79 -6.73 -3.07
C MET A 1 30.54 -7.39 -3.63
N ILE A 2 30.36 -8.72 -3.44
CA ILE A 2 29.15 -9.46 -3.87
C ILE A 2 28.66 -10.24 -2.66
N GLY A 3 27.33 -10.28 -2.43
CA GLY A 3 26.80 -10.98 -1.28
C GLY A 3 25.29 -11.22 -1.29
N ASN A 4 24.87 -12.15 -0.44
CA ASN A 4 23.49 -12.44 -0.09
C ASN A 4 23.36 -12.26 1.43
N PRO A 5 23.11 -11.04 1.93
CA PRO A 5 22.94 -10.78 3.35
C PRO A 5 21.79 -11.61 3.94
N PRO A 6 21.88 -12.02 5.22
CA PRO A 6 20.82 -12.77 5.86
C PRO A 6 19.53 -11.95 5.99
N TYR A 7 18.37 -12.63 5.86
CA TYR A 7 17.03 -12.04 6.00
C TYR A 7 16.46 -12.25 7.41
N PHE A 8 17.32 -12.11 8.41
CA PHE A 8 16.97 -12.28 9.80
C PHE A 8 16.35 -11.00 10.37
N LEU A 9 15.20 -11.13 11.04
CA LEU A 9 14.52 -10.04 11.71
C LEU A 9 14.91 -10.03 13.20
N TYR A 10 15.57 -8.97 13.66
CA TYR A 10 15.88 -8.77 15.06
C TYR A 10 14.62 -8.48 15.86
N GLN A 11 14.40 -9.23 16.93
CA GLN A 11 13.30 -9.05 17.88
C GLN A 11 13.81 -8.40 19.17
N GLU A 12 12.91 -8.08 20.09
CA GLU A 12 13.27 -7.47 21.38
C GLU A 12 14.26 -8.31 22.18
N SER A 13 14.16 -9.65 22.09
CA SER A 13 15.12 -10.58 22.71
C SER A 13 16.56 -10.41 22.24
N HIS A 14 16.77 -9.79 21.06
CA HIS A 14 18.11 -9.59 20.46
C HIS A 14 18.67 -8.17 20.72
N VAL A 15 18.00 -7.36 21.58
CA VAL A 15 18.43 -5.96 21.84
C VAL A 15 19.88 -5.89 22.34
N GLY A 16 20.31 -6.85 23.16
CA GLY A 16 21.69 -6.92 23.66
C GLY A 16 22.73 -7.12 22.56
N GLU A 17 22.41 -7.91 21.53
CA GLU A 17 23.32 -8.22 20.42
C GLU A 17 23.61 -7.02 19.51
N ILE A 18 22.66 -6.09 19.42
CA ILE A 18 22.76 -4.93 18.53
C ILE A 18 23.00 -3.61 19.28
N LYS A 19 23.19 -3.65 20.60
CA LYS A 19 23.37 -2.45 21.43
C LYS A 19 24.51 -1.59 20.92
N ASP A 20 25.66 -2.19 20.67
CA ASP A 20 26.86 -1.48 20.22
C ASP A 20 26.67 -0.92 18.81
N LEU A 21 25.98 -1.65 17.93
CA LEU A 21 25.66 -1.19 16.57
C LEU A 21 24.73 0.03 16.59
N ARG A 22 23.82 0.13 17.56
CA ARG A 22 22.94 1.30 17.73
C ARG A 22 23.70 2.57 18.12
N CYS A 23 24.81 2.43 18.81
CA CYS A 23 25.68 3.53 19.23
C CYS A 23 26.64 3.96 18.11
N ASP A 24 26.86 3.13 17.10
CA ASP A 24 27.76 3.41 15.98
C ASP A 24 27.05 4.26 14.91
N LYS A 25 27.60 5.46 14.64
CA LYS A 25 27.03 6.43 13.69
C LYS A 25 26.87 5.88 12.29
N ASP A 26 27.72 4.95 11.88
CA ASP A 26 27.68 4.39 10.53
C ASP A 26 26.51 3.46 10.31
N TYR A 27 25.95 2.88 11.38
CA TYR A 27 24.78 2.02 11.30
C TYR A 27 23.45 2.76 11.50
N THR A 28 23.45 4.05 11.82
CA THR A 28 22.21 4.83 12.06
C THR A 28 21.24 4.75 10.89
N ILE A 29 21.74 4.69 9.66
CA ILE A 29 20.94 4.55 8.43
C ILE A 29 20.18 3.23 8.33
N ALA A 30 20.60 2.18 9.03
CA ALA A 30 19.92 0.88 9.04
C ALA A 30 18.73 0.84 9.99
N PHE A 31 18.66 1.79 10.95
CA PHE A 31 17.61 1.86 11.95
C PHE A 31 16.43 2.72 11.47
N GLY A 32 15.23 2.25 11.78
CA GLY A 32 13.96 2.86 11.41
C GLY A 32 12.90 1.76 11.39
N GLY A 33 12.17 1.58 12.52
CA GLY A 33 11.21 0.48 12.69
C GLY A 33 11.89 -0.88 12.90
N LYS A 34 11.28 -1.96 12.43
CA LYS A 34 11.81 -3.34 12.58
C LYS A 34 13.15 -3.48 11.86
N LEU A 35 14.16 -3.98 12.59
CA LEU A 35 15.50 -4.16 12.05
C LEU A 35 15.65 -5.52 11.40
N ASN A 36 15.88 -5.53 10.09
CA ASN A 36 16.28 -6.72 9.36
C ASN A 36 17.80 -6.68 9.14
N ALA A 37 18.47 -7.82 9.29
CA ALA A 37 19.92 -7.95 9.22
C ALA A 37 20.50 -7.40 7.91
N TYR A 38 19.85 -7.62 6.76
CA TYR A 38 20.34 -7.11 5.47
C TYR A 38 20.59 -5.60 5.48
N LYS A 39 19.83 -4.82 6.27
CA LYS A 39 20.01 -3.38 6.38
C LYS A 39 21.34 -3.01 7.03
N LEU A 40 21.75 -3.77 8.04
CA LEU A 40 23.07 -3.60 8.69
C LEU A 40 24.21 -3.95 7.74
N PHE A 41 24.05 -5.01 6.94
CA PHE A 41 25.05 -5.40 5.94
C PHE A 41 25.24 -4.35 4.87
N ILE A 42 24.13 -3.77 4.36
CA ILE A 42 24.20 -2.68 3.37
C ILE A 42 24.84 -1.44 4.00
N ALA A 43 24.40 -1.03 5.21
CA ALA A 43 24.99 0.10 5.91
C ALA A 43 26.51 -0.07 6.12
N ASN A 44 26.93 -1.24 6.58
CA ASN A 44 28.36 -1.56 6.72
C ASN A 44 29.12 -1.48 5.39
N ALA A 45 28.52 -2.00 4.33
CA ALA A 45 29.14 -1.94 2.99
C ALA A 45 29.36 -0.50 2.54
N VAL A 46 28.30 0.32 2.52
CA VAL A 46 28.36 1.69 1.97
C VAL A 46 29.11 2.68 2.86
N LYS A 47 29.12 2.43 4.20
CA LYS A 47 29.77 3.34 5.15
C LYS A 47 31.22 3.01 5.45
N LYS A 48 31.58 1.71 5.47
CA LYS A 48 32.87 1.26 6.02
C LYS A 48 33.72 0.46 5.04
N LEU A 49 33.12 -0.39 4.24
CA LEU A 49 33.88 -1.40 3.49
C LEU A 49 34.20 -0.99 2.05
N LEU A 50 33.36 -0.18 1.42
CA LEU A 50 33.60 0.25 0.04
C LEU A 50 34.61 1.40 0.01
N SER A 51 35.70 1.22 -0.73
CA SER A 51 36.55 2.32 -1.14
C SER A 51 35.81 3.29 -2.06
N THR A 52 36.34 4.49 -2.27
CA THR A 52 35.85 5.42 -3.28
C THR A 52 35.76 4.72 -4.63
N ASN A 53 34.63 4.86 -5.33
CA ASN A 53 34.27 4.16 -6.56
C ASN A 53 34.11 2.63 -6.42
N GLY A 54 34.24 2.07 -5.23
CA GLY A 54 33.96 0.67 -4.98
C GLY A 54 32.50 0.31 -5.22
N ILE A 55 32.22 -0.90 -5.70
CA ILE A 55 30.86 -1.35 -6.04
C ILE A 55 30.46 -2.51 -5.12
N ASN A 56 29.23 -2.46 -4.62
CA ASN A 56 28.57 -3.64 -4.06
C ASN A 56 27.46 -4.14 -4.99
N CYS A 57 27.27 -5.47 -4.97
CA CYS A 57 26.21 -6.17 -5.64
C CYS A 57 25.57 -7.13 -4.63
N PHE A 58 24.42 -6.75 -4.07
CA PHE A 58 23.74 -7.54 -3.06
C PHE A 58 22.36 -7.95 -3.52
N ILE A 59 21.97 -9.18 -3.14
CA ILE A 59 20.58 -9.67 -3.26
C ILE A 59 19.93 -9.66 -1.88
N PHE A 60 18.76 -9.04 -1.76
CA PHE A 60 18.00 -8.93 -0.50
C PHE A 60 16.51 -8.74 -0.75
N GLN A 61 15.74 -8.56 0.30
CA GLN A 61 14.28 -8.43 0.24
C GLN A 61 13.85 -7.21 -0.60
N ASN A 62 12.91 -7.45 -1.51
CA ASN A 62 12.35 -6.41 -2.39
C ASN A 62 11.57 -5.32 -1.63
N SER A 63 11.16 -5.60 -0.39
CA SER A 63 10.55 -4.62 0.52
C SER A 63 11.45 -3.40 0.76
N PHE A 64 12.77 -3.53 0.60
CA PHE A 64 13.69 -2.40 0.60
C PHE A 64 13.23 -1.25 -0.31
N LEU A 65 12.59 -1.54 -1.44
CA LEU A 65 12.23 -0.54 -2.44
C LEU A 65 11.08 0.38 -1.99
N GLY A 66 10.21 -0.05 -1.08
CA GLY A 66 9.02 0.73 -0.69
C GLY A 66 8.64 0.68 0.79
N ASP A 67 9.23 -0.22 1.60
CA ASP A 67 8.89 -0.33 3.02
C ASP A 67 9.43 0.88 3.80
N ARG A 68 8.59 1.51 4.63
CA ARG A 68 8.96 2.60 5.56
C ARG A 68 10.12 2.25 6.48
N GLN A 69 10.23 0.98 6.83
CA GLN A 69 11.30 0.49 7.70
C GLN A 69 12.70 0.58 7.07
N ALA A 70 12.80 0.81 5.76
CA ALA A 70 14.05 0.99 5.04
C ALA A 70 14.26 2.43 4.53
N THR A 71 13.39 3.38 4.90
CA THR A 71 13.45 4.77 4.43
C THR A 71 14.82 5.42 4.65
N ASN A 72 15.37 5.34 5.87
CA ASN A 72 16.67 5.96 6.18
C ASN A 72 17.80 5.42 5.30
N LEU A 73 17.78 4.12 5.05
CA LEU A 73 18.80 3.46 4.20
C LEU A 73 18.64 3.83 2.73
N ARG A 74 17.40 3.84 2.21
CA ARG A 74 17.12 4.27 0.83
C ARG A 74 17.52 5.72 0.62
N LYS A 75 17.08 6.59 1.51
CA LYS A 75 17.41 8.01 1.48
C LYS A 75 18.91 8.22 1.42
N TYR A 76 19.66 7.58 2.34
CA TYR A 76 21.11 7.70 2.37
C TYR A 76 21.74 7.28 1.03
N ILE A 77 21.35 6.12 0.49
CA ILE A 77 21.90 5.59 -0.77
C ILE A 77 21.58 6.54 -1.93
N LEU A 78 20.34 7.01 -2.03
CA LEU A 78 19.91 7.89 -3.12
C LEU A 78 20.61 9.27 -3.08
N GLU A 79 20.94 9.78 -1.89
CA GLU A 79 21.56 11.09 -1.72
C GLU A 79 23.09 11.06 -1.74
N ASN A 80 23.73 9.92 -1.48
CA ASN A 80 25.18 9.85 -1.26
C ASN A 80 25.92 8.87 -2.17
N ASP A 81 25.23 7.90 -2.75
CA ASP A 81 25.82 6.85 -3.55
C ASP A 81 25.24 6.85 -4.98
N LYS A 82 25.94 6.20 -5.90
CA LYS A 82 25.50 6.00 -7.29
C LYS A 82 24.83 4.64 -7.43
N ILE A 83 23.53 4.62 -7.65
CA ILE A 83 22.84 3.39 -8.02
C ILE A 83 23.11 3.10 -9.50
N LEU A 84 23.83 2.02 -9.80
CA LEU A 84 24.11 1.62 -11.17
C LEU A 84 22.93 0.88 -11.79
N LYS A 85 22.23 0.05 -10.98
CA LYS A 85 21.12 -0.78 -11.43
C LYS A 85 20.36 -1.37 -10.24
N ILE A 86 19.06 -1.55 -10.43
CA ILE A 86 18.21 -2.38 -9.55
C ILE A 86 17.47 -3.40 -10.41
N ASP A 87 17.56 -4.68 -10.04
CA ASP A 87 16.74 -5.77 -10.59
C ASP A 87 15.74 -6.21 -9.53
N SER A 88 14.44 -6.09 -9.80
CA SER A 88 13.35 -6.47 -8.91
C SER A 88 12.70 -7.76 -9.38
N PHE A 89 12.68 -8.77 -8.51
CA PHE A 89 12.06 -10.07 -8.75
C PHE A 89 10.82 -10.18 -7.86
N PRO A 90 9.60 -9.97 -8.41
CA PRO A 90 8.37 -10.07 -7.64
C PRO A 90 8.14 -11.49 -7.09
N GLU A 91 7.30 -11.57 -6.07
CA GLU A 91 6.84 -12.84 -5.54
C GLU A 91 6.09 -13.65 -6.61
N ARG A 92 6.34 -14.98 -6.67
CA ARG A 92 5.69 -15.90 -7.60
C ARG A 92 5.16 -17.13 -6.87
N ASP A 93 3.98 -17.57 -7.24
CA ASP A 93 3.38 -18.79 -6.70
C ASP A 93 4.14 -20.04 -7.14
N SER A 94 4.52 -20.11 -8.40
CA SER A 94 5.30 -21.22 -8.93
C SER A 94 6.73 -21.24 -8.37
N LYS A 95 7.09 -22.33 -7.68
CA LYS A 95 8.45 -22.53 -7.14
C LYS A 95 9.55 -22.36 -8.20
N LYS A 96 9.31 -22.86 -9.42
CA LYS A 96 10.28 -22.76 -10.53
C LYS A 96 10.56 -21.33 -10.97
N LYS A 97 9.61 -20.41 -10.76
CA LYS A 97 9.74 -19.00 -11.13
C LYS A 97 10.35 -18.14 -10.02
N ARG A 98 10.51 -18.66 -8.80
CA ARG A 98 11.13 -17.94 -7.68
C ARG A 98 12.63 -17.94 -7.80
N VAL A 99 13.27 -16.88 -7.33
CA VAL A 99 14.74 -16.83 -7.21
C VAL A 99 15.22 -17.89 -6.22
N PHE A 100 14.57 -17.99 -5.06
CA PHE A 100 14.76 -19.06 -4.07
C PHE A 100 13.56 -19.99 -4.08
N GLU A 101 13.71 -21.20 -4.61
CA GLU A 101 12.56 -22.11 -4.84
C GLU A 101 11.83 -22.51 -3.56
N SER A 102 12.56 -22.64 -2.45
CA SER A 102 12.01 -23.04 -1.14
C SER A 102 11.32 -21.88 -0.40
N VAL A 103 11.51 -20.63 -0.83
CA VAL A 103 11.01 -19.44 -0.11
C VAL A 103 10.11 -18.62 -1.02
N LYS A 104 8.86 -18.42 -0.59
CA LYS A 104 7.92 -17.51 -1.27
C LYS A 104 8.21 -16.09 -0.82
N MET A 105 9.15 -15.43 -1.49
CA MET A 105 9.61 -14.08 -1.18
C MET A 105 9.99 -13.32 -2.45
N SER A 106 9.64 -12.06 -2.49
CA SER A 106 10.17 -11.12 -3.49
C SER A 106 11.56 -10.62 -3.08
N VAL A 107 12.48 -10.53 -4.05
CA VAL A 107 13.85 -10.08 -3.81
C VAL A 107 14.27 -9.04 -4.83
N CYS A 108 15.27 -8.23 -4.50
CA CYS A 108 15.93 -7.35 -5.46
C CYS A 108 17.45 -7.56 -5.43
N ILE A 109 18.08 -7.29 -6.56
CA ILE A 109 19.53 -7.17 -6.67
C ILE A 109 19.83 -5.69 -6.91
N SER A 110 20.68 -5.10 -6.07
CA SER A 110 21.15 -3.72 -6.26
C SER A 110 22.63 -3.69 -6.55
N LEU A 111 23.02 -2.88 -7.54
CA LEU A 111 24.40 -2.49 -7.79
C LEU A 111 24.56 -1.04 -7.37
N ILE A 112 25.36 -0.81 -6.33
CA ILE A 112 25.58 0.51 -5.73
C ILE A 112 27.10 0.79 -5.74
N GLN A 113 27.48 1.95 -6.24
CA GLN A 113 28.87 2.44 -6.25
C GLN A 113 29.01 3.56 -5.22
N ASN A 114 30.04 3.49 -4.39
CA ASN A 114 30.40 4.53 -3.42
C ASN A 114 30.95 5.77 -4.15
N THR A 115 30.04 6.55 -4.70
CA THR A 115 30.33 7.78 -5.46
C THR A 115 29.11 8.67 -5.42
N LYS A 116 29.23 9.89 -4.96
CA LYS A 116 28.14 10.86 -4.99
C LYS A 116 27.84 11.30 -6.42
N VAL A 117 26.58 11.46 -6.75
CA VAL A 117 26.10 11.94 -8.05
C VAL A 117 25.11 13.09 -7.86
N ASP A 118 24.82 13.80 -8.96
CA ASP A 118 23.81 14.87 -8.95
C ASP A 118 22.38 14.28 -8.84
N ASN A 119 21.43 15.08 -8.38
CA ASN A 119 20.06 14.62 -8.13
C ASN A 119 19.31 14.25 -9.41
N ASP A 120 19.78 14.66 -10.57
CA ASP A 120 19.24 14.32 -11.90
C ASP A 120 19.93 13.10 -12.54
N TYR A 121 20.95 12.52 -11.88
CA TYR A 121 21.54 11.26 -12.31
C TYR A 121 20.48 10.16 -12.42
N ILE A 122 20.45 9.49 -13.58
CA ILE A 122 19.42 8.51 -13.92
C ILE A 122 19.94 7.09 -13.72
N PHE A 123 19.18 6.26 -12.99
CA PHE A 123 19.45 4.84 -12.80
C PHE A 123 18.27 3.95 -13.23
N PRO A 124 18.53 2.77 -13.83
CA PRO A 124 17.49 1.87 -14.30
C PRO A 124 16.98 0.93 -13.18
N VAL A 125 15.69 0.68 -13.16
CA VAL A 125 15.00 -0.34 -12.36
C VAL A 125 14.34 -1.33 -13.31
N TYR A 126 14.79 -2.58 -13.29
CA TYR A 126 14.26 -3.67 -14.11
C TYR A 126 13.28 -4.49 -13.27
N VAL A 127 12.14 -4.82 -13.81
CA VAL A 127 11.19 -5.75 -13.21
C VAL A 127 11.22 -7.06 -13.97
N TRP A 128 11.46 -8.17 -13.27
CA TRP A 128 11.57 -9.51 -13.86
C TRP A 128 10.27 -10.27 -13.74
N ASP A 129 9.88 -10.97 -14.80
CA ASP A 129 8.69 -11.84 -14.78
C ASP A 129 8.93 -13.10 -13.93
N ASP A 130 10.15 -13.66 -14.01
CA ASP A 130 10.64 -14.76 -13.19
C ASP A 130 12.19 -14.71 -13.07
N LYS A 131 12.82 -15.71 -12.46
CA LYS A 131 14.28 -15.75 -12.26
C LYS A 131 15.11 -15.85 -13.57
N TYR A 132 14.45 -16.13 -14.68
CA TYR A 132 15.16 -16.31 -15.98
C TYR A 132 14.70 -15.32 -17.04
N LYS A 133 13.53 -14.70 -16.89
CA LYS A 133 12.92 -13.87 -17.91
C LYS A 133 12.69 -12.46 -17.39
N SER A 134 13.44 -11.52 -17.93
CA SER A 134 13.14 -10.09 -17.75
C SER A 134 11.89 -9.72 -18.53
N SER A 135 11.12 -8.76 -18.01
CA SER A 135 10.05 -8.10 -18.77
C SER A 135 10.54 -7.40 -20.04
N GLY A 136 11.88 -7.27 -20.19
CA GLY A 136 12.52 -6.52 -21.27
C GLY A 136 12.41 -5.00 -21.10
N LEU A 137 11.71 -4.54 -20.06
CA LEU A 137 11.45 -3.13 -19.79
C LEU A 137 12.19 -2.69 -18.53
N SER A 138 12.80 -1.53 -18.58
CA SER A 138 13.36 -0.85 -17.41
C SER A 138 12.78 0.55 -17.32
N THR A 139 12.41 0.97 -16.13
CA THR A 139 12.04 2.35 -15.85
C THR A 139 13.21 3.05 -15.23
N CYS A 140 13.56 4.20 -15.78
CA CYS A 140 14.68 5.01 -15.28
C CYS A 140 14.15 6.07 -14.32
N PHE A 141 14.84 6.24 -13.18
CA PHE A 141 14.53 7.25 -12.18
C PHE A 141 15.76 8.06 -11.82
N SER A 142 15.54 9.33 -11.49
CA SER A 142 16.50 10.18 -10.79
C SER A 142 16.03 10.37 -9.34
N LEU A 143 16.89 10.94 -8.47
CA LEU A 143 16.45 11.35 -7.14
C LEU A 143 15.28 12.36 -7.21
N ASN A 144 15.33 13.28 -8.18
CA ASN A 144 14.24 14.23 -8.40
C ASN A 144 12.91 13.52 -8.74
N ASP A 145 12.93 12.46 -9.54
CA ASP A 145 11.75 11.65 -9.81
C ASP A 145 11.24 10.94 -8.55
N ILE A 146 12.14 10.35 -7.77
CA ILE A 146 11.78 9.68 -6.51
C ILE A 146 11.13 10.66 -5.54
N MET A 147 11.71 11.85 -5.39
CA MET A 147 11.15 12.89 -4.53
C MET A 147 9.81 13.43 -5.03
N ALA A 148 9.59 13.50 -6.34
CA ALA A 148 8.30 13.88 -6.93
C ALA A 148 7.22 12.82 -6.69
N ILE A 149 7.62 11.54 -6.58
CA ILE A 149 6.72 10.40 -6.31
C ILE A 149 6.46 10.25 -4.81
N ASP A 150 7.51 10.27 -3.99
CA ASP A 150 7.45 10.08 -2.54
C ASP A 150 8.62 10.75 -1.84
N SER A 151 8.44 12.01 -1.44
CA SER A 151 9.46 12.80 -0.76
C SER A 151 9.66 12.41 0.73
N VAL A 152 8.79 11.59 1.29
CA VAL A 152 8.82 11.18 2.70
C VAL A 152 9.57 9.86 2.86
N ASP A 153 9.12 8.84 2.17
CA ASP A 153 9.64 7.48 2.32
C ASP A 153 10.68 7.10 1.24
N TYR A 154 10.90 7.96 0.23
CA TYR A 154 11.86 7.73 -0.87
C TYR A 154 11.61 6.40 -1.59
N THR A 155 10.35 6.05 -1.78
CA THR A 155 9.96 4.81 -2.45
C THR A 155 10.50 4.75 -3.87
N ILE A 156 11.19 3.65 -4.20
CA ILE A 156 11.66 3.35 -5.55
C ILE A 156 10.60 2.47 -6.22
N PRO A 157 9.77 3.02 -7.11
CA PRO A 157 8.65 2.28 -7.65
C PRO A 157 9.10 1.27 -8.72
N ARG A 158 8.30 0.22 -8.87
CA ARG A 158 8.50 -0.84 -9.86
C ARG A 158 7.51 -0.64 -10.99
N LEU A 159 7.77 0.37 -11.80
CA LEU A 159 6.86 0.80 -12.86
C LEU A 159 7.32 0.30 -14.23
N ARG A 160 6.38 0.21 -15.15
CA ARG A 160 6.70 0.22 -16.57
C ARG A 160 7.04 1.65 -17.01
N PRO A 161 7.92 1.83 -18.01
CA PRO A 161 8.33 3.17 -18.47
C PRO A 161 7.16 4.10 -18.78
N GLU A 162 6.13 3.55 -19.43
CA GLU A 162 4.92 4.28 -19.83
C GLU A 162 4.06 4.77 -18.64
N TYR A 163 4.19 4.17 -17.45
CA TYR A 163 3.39 4.52 -16.27
C TYR A 163 3.90 5.75 -15.53
N LYS A 164 5.21 6.03 -15.62
CA LYS A 164 5.89 7.07 -14.84
C LYS A 164 5.23 8.44 -14.99
N THR A 165 4.98 8.87 -16.23
CA THR A 165 4.37 10.19 -16.51
C THR A 165 2.97 10.30 -15.95
N THR A 166 2.14 9.27 -16.12
CA THR A 166 0.76 9.23 -15.60
C THR A 166 0.75 9.27 -14.07
N ILE A 167 1.64 8.52 -13.40
CA ILE A 167 1.76 8.55 -11.94
C ILE A 167 2.14 9.94 -11.43
N ILE A 168 3.12 10.59 -12.04
CA ILE A 168 3.52 11.95 -11.65
C ILE A 168 2.37 12.95 -11.86
N LYS A 169 1.56 12.79 -12.93
CA LYS A 169 0.36 13.61 -13.11
C LYS A 169 -0.64 13.43 -11.97
N LEU A 170 -0.96 12.19 -11.61
CA LEU A 170 -1.87 11.91 -10.50
C LEU A 170 -1.37 12.54 -9.19
N LEU A 171 -0.10 12.34 -8.86
CA LEU A 171 0.51 12.87 -7.63
C LEU A 171 0.51 14.39 -7.56
N LYS A 172 0.68 15.08 -8.69
CA LYS A 172 0.57 16.55 -8.76
C LYS A 172 -0.82 17.08 -8.44
N LYS A 173 -1.87 16.24 -8.57
CA LYS A 173 -3.25 16.58 -8.24
C LYS A 173 -3.64 16.22 -6.80
N LYS A 174 -2.71 15.71 -5.99
CA LYS A 174 -2.96 15.40 -4.58
C LYS A 174 -3.13 16.69 -3.77
N GLU A 175 -4.34 16.93 -3.32
CA GLU A 175 -4.69 18.08 -2.49
C GLU A 175 -5.30 17.69 -1.15
N LEU A 176 -5.95 16.52 -1.09
CA LEU A 176 -6.55 16.02 0.13
C LEU A 176 -5.72 14.90 0.74
N SER A 177 -5.62 14.93 2.07
CA SER A 177 -4.95 13.89 2.85
C SER A 177 -5.97 12.91 3.42
N LEU A 178 -5.73 11.63 3.25
CA LEU A 178 -6.50 10.58 3.88
C LEU A 178 -5.84 10.16 5.19
N LYS A 179 -6.64 9.64 6.12
CA LYS A 179 -6.18 8.95 7.33
C LYS A 179 -6.87 7.59 7.37
N CYS A 180 -6.16 6.57 6.94
CA CYS A 180 -6.64 5.19 6.98
C CYS A 180 -6.34 4.58 8.34
N ILE A 181 -7.34 3.98 8.96
CA ILE A 181 -7.30 3.44 10.31
C ILE A 181 -7.63 1.95 10.25
N GLU A 182 -6.86 1.12 10.94
CA GLU A 182 -7.18 -0.31 11.11
C GLU A 182 -8.43 -0.48 11.99
N GLY A 183 -9.24 -1.49 11.74
CA GLY A 183 -10.45 -1.82 12.51
C GLY A 183 -10.25 -1.79 14.03
N GLU A 184 -11.31 -1.45 14.77
CA GLU A 184 -11.27 -1.21 16.23
C GLU A 184 -10.82 -2.44 17.00
N LEU A 185 -11.17 -3.63 16.48
CA LEU A 185 -11.07 -4.88 17.23
C LEU A 185 -10.00 -5.80 16.64
N ASN A 186 -8.95 -6.06 17.38
CA ASN A 186 -8.05 -7.15 17.07
C ASN A 186 -8.69 -8.48 17.48
N VAL A 187 -8.95 -9.36 16.52
CA VAL A 187 -9.67 -10.63 16.73
C VAL A 187 -8.97 -11.59 17.71
N THR A 188 -7.70 -11.41 17.97
CA THR A 188 -6.95 -12.22 18.94
C THR A 188 -7.03 -11.61 20.34
N PHE A 189 -6.67 -10.32 20.48
CA PHE A 189 -6.61 -9.65 21.79
C PHE A 189 -7.99 -9.38 22.38
N HIS A 190 -8.97 -9.01 21.52
CA HIS A 190 -10.32 -8.66 21.96
C HIS A 190 -11.30 -9.85 21.93
N LYS A 191 -10.80 -11.09 21.72
CA LYS A 191 -11.66 -12.28 21.61
C LYS A 191 -12.60 -12.48 22.81
N LYS A 192 -12.18 -12.09 24.00
CA LYS A 192 -12.98 -12.18 25.24
C LYS A 192 -14.27 -11.35 25.24
N TYR A 193 -14.36 -10.34 24.34
CA TYR A 193 -15.56 -9.50 24.19
C TYR A 193 -16.45 -9.95 23.03
N PHE A 194 -16.10 -11.02 22.33
CA PHE A 194 -16.90 -11.53 21.21
C PHE A 194 -17.94 -12.50 21.75
N GLY A 195 -19.20 -12.27 21.40
CA GLY A 195 -20.35 -13.04 21.81
C GLY A 195 -21.23 -13.48 20.64
N SER A 196 -22.34 -14.13 20.98
CA SER A 196 -23.37 -14.57 20.03
C SER A 196 -24.73 -13.91 20.24
N ASN A 197 -24.82 -12.95 21.17
CA ASN A 197 -26.07 -12.24 21.43
C ASN A 197 -26.40 -11.29 20.27
N ILE A 198 -27.45 -11.59 19.53
CA ILE A 198 -27.92 -10.86 18.35
C ILE A 198 -28.40 -9.42 18.64
N LEU A 199 -28.61 -9.07 19.90
CA LEU A 199 -28.98 -7.71 20.32
C LEU A 199 -27.76 -6.79 20.44
N ASN A 200 -26.56 -7.35 20.46
CA ASN A 200 -25.33 -6.61 20.56
C ASN A 200 -24.86 -6.12 19.17
N PRO A 201 -24.01 -5.08 19.10
CA PRO A 201 -23.45 -4.58 17.83
C PRO A 201 -22.69 -5.67 17.06
N ILE A 202 -22.89 -5.68 15.74
CA ILE A 202 -22.23 -6.62 14.82
C ILE A 202 -20.78 -6.20 14.59
N ILE A 203 -19.89 -7.20 14.53
CA ILE A 203 -18.48 -7.03 14.15
C ILE A 203 -18.32 -7.45 12.69
N LEU A 204 -18.05 -6.47 11.81
CA LEU A 204 -17.72 -6.75 10.41
C LEU A 204 -16.24 -7.15 10.27
N LYS A 205 -16.00 -8.12 9.41
CA LYS A 205 -14.66 -8.60 9.03
C LYS A 205 -14.36 -8.22 7.58
N GLY A 206 -13.12 -8.33 7.16
CA GLY A 206 -12.72 -8.04 5.77
C GLY A 206 -13.58 -8.77 4.74
N ALA A 207 -13.91 -10.04 4.97
CA ALA A 207 -14.77 -10.82 4.08
C ALA A 207 -16.22 -10.28 3.95
N SER A 208 -16.69 -9.50 4.93
CA SER A 208 -18.00 -8.84 4.89
C SER A 208 -18.02 -7.64 3.92
N ILE A 209 -16.88 -7.09 3.59
CA ILE A 209 -16.77 -5.90 2.75
C ILE A 209 -16.66 -6.33 1.29
N GLN A 210 -17.57 -5.81 0.48
CA GLN A 210 -17.57 -6.00 -0.95
C GLN A 210 -17.51 -4.64 -1.66
N ARG A 211 -17.29 -4.65 -2.95
CA ARG A 211 -17.22 -3.41 -3.71
C ARG A 211 -18.59 -2.74 -3.78
N TYR A 212 -18.73 -1.56 -3.16
CA TYR A 212 -19.95 -0.75 -3.01
C TYR A 212 -21.02 -1.30 -2.06
N TYR A 213 -20.86 -2.46 -1.43
CA TYR A 213 -21.79 -2.97 -0.45
C TYR A 213 -21.08 -3.79 0.64
N HIS A 214 -21.74 -4.05 1.72
CA HIS A 214 -21.31 -5.01 2.73
C HIS A 214 -22.37 -6.09 2.91
N THR A 215 -21.95 -7.26 3.40
CA THR A 215 -22.82 -8.41 3.59
C THR A 215 -22.56 -9.09 4.92
N LEU A 216 -23.62 -9.62 5.49
CA LEU A 216 -23.57 -10.51 6.65
C LEU A 216 -23.53 -11.99 6.25
N GLN A 217 -23.78 -12.28 4.97
CA GLN A 217 -23.64 -13.63 4.41
C GLN A 217 -22.17 -13.90 4.11
N MET A 218 -21.50 -14.56 5.04
CA MET A 218 -20.09 -14.91 4.86
C MET A 218 -19.96 -16.32 4.28
N SER A 219 -19.03 -16.49 3.35
CA SER A 219 -18.69 -17.82 2.79
C SER A 219 -18.02 -18.73 3.83
N GLN A 220 -17.41 -18.17 4.86
CA GLN A 220 -16.75 -18.88 5.96
C GLN A 220 -16.89 -18.12 7.28
N GLY A 221 -17.09 -18.86 8.36
CA GLY A 221 -17.20 -18.29 9.71
C GLY A 221 -18.62 -17.90 10.10
N GLN A 222 -18.75 -17.38 11.31
CA GLN A 222 -19.99 -16.89 11.89
C GLN A 222 -19.96 -15.38 12.07
N ILE A 223 -21.14 -14.76 12.17
CA ILE A 223 -21.28 -13.37 12.61
C ILE A 223 -20.88 -13.32 14.08
N ASP A 224 -19.94 -12.44 14.40
CA ASP A 224 -19.59 -12.13 15.79
C ASP A 224 -20.28 -10.84 16.21
N TYR A 225 -20.70 -10.80 17.47
CA TYR A 225 -21.30 -9.66 18.14
C TYR A 225 -20.39 -9.17 19.24
N LEU A 226 -20.40 -7.87 19.54
CA LEU A 226 -19.53 -7.29 20.55
C LEU A 226 -20.29 -7.16 21.88
N GLU A 227 -19.76 -7.71 22.95
CA GLU A 227 -20.20 -7.40 24.33
C GLU A 227 -19.74 -5.96 24.65
N GLU A 228 -20.52 -4.98 24.11
CA GLU A 228 -20.12 -3.58 24.00
C GLU A 228 -19.84 -2.95 25.36
N ASP A 229 -20.69 -3.19 26.33
CA ASP A 229 -20.54 -2.62 27.69
C ASP A 229 -19.21 -3.06 28.32
N MET A 230 -18.87 -4.33 28.18
CA MET A 230 -17.60 -4.87 28.68
C MET A 230 -16.39 -4.29 27.94
N TYR A 231 -16.50 -4.14 26.62
CA TYR A 231 -15.44 -3.55 25.79
C TYR A 231 -15.23 -2.07 26.13
N LEU A 232 -16.30 -1.30 26.22
CA LEU A 232 -16.23 0.13 26.51
C LEU A 232 -15.78 0.43 27.95
N LEU A 233 -16.02 -0.46 28.90
CA LEU A 233 -15.49 -0.33 30.26
C LEU A 233 -13.96 -0.31 30.25
N GLU A 234 -13.31 -1.08 29.39
CA GLU A 234 -11.85 -1.18 29.32
C GLU A 234 -11.25 -0.21 28.27
N TYR A 235 -11.92 0.00 27.11
CA TYR A 235 -11.38 0.75 25.96
C TYR A 235 -12.18 2.01 25.60
N GLY A 236 -13.28 2.32 26.30
CA GLY A 236 -14.21 3.40 25.93
C GLY A 236 -13.61 4.81 25.91
N ASN A 237 -12.47 5.03 26.58
CA ASN A 237 -11.78 6.31 26.63
C ASN A 237 -10.84 6.55 25.42
N THR A 238 -10.77 5.61 24.47
CA THR A 238 -9.95 5.78 23.28
C THR A 238 -10.75 6.47 22.17
N GLU A 239 -10.12 7.37 21.41
CA GLU A 239 -10.75 8.00 20.23
C GLU A 239 -11.36 6.95 19.30
N LYS A 240 -10.62 5.88 19.05
CA LYS A 240 -10.97 4.79 18.14
C LYS A 240 -12.26 4.06 18.56
N SER A 241 -12.55 3.94 19.86
CA SER A 241 -13.75 3.28 20.37
C SER A 241 -15.07 4.00 20.02
N SER A 242 -15.00 5.27 19.62
CA SER A 242 -16.15 6.08 19.22
C SER A 242 -16.42 6.08 17.71
N HIS A 243 -15.51 5.54 16.91
CA HIS A 243 -15.59 5.62 15.44
C HIS A 243 -16.73 4.82 14.83
N HIS A 244 -17.24 3.80 15.51
CA HIS A 244 -18.45 3.06 15.11
C HIS A 244 -19.71 3.94 15.03
N ARG A 245 -19.70 5.13 15.63
CA ARG A 245 -20.82 6.11 15.61
C ARG A 245 -20.90 6.91 14.32
N PHE A 246 -19.92 6.76 13.42
CA PHE A 246 -19.90 7.46 12.16
C PHE A 246 -20.12 6.51 10.99
N GLU A 247 -20.88 6.99 9.99
CA GLU A 247 -20.84 6.40 8.66
C GLU A 247 -19.43 6.58 8.08
N ARG A 248 -18.86 5.54 7.48
CA ARG A 248 -17.45 5.55 7.06
C ARG A 248 -17.20 4.63 5.88
N ILE A 249 -16.15 4.92 5.11
CA ILE A 249 -15.66 4.00 4.08
C ILE A 249 -14.85 2.91 4.75
N VAL A 250 -15.21 1.66 4.48
CA VAL A 250 -14.52 0.47 5.01
C VAL A 250 -13.99 -0.36 3.85
N MET A 251 -12.78 -0.89 4.01
CA MET A 251 -12.10 -1.69 3.00
C MET A 251 -11.56 -3.00 3.56
N GLN A 252 -11.38 -3.98 2.68
CA GLN A 252 -10.66 -5.20 3.01
C GLN A 252 -9.19 -4.86 3.30
N GLY A 253 -8.69 -5.27 4.46
CA GLY A 253 -7.27 -5.11 4.83
C GLY A 253 -6.32 -6.07 4.09
N MET A 254 -6.86 -7.10 3.44
CA MET A 254 -6.10 -8.08 2.68
C MET A 254 -6.89 -8.50 1.44
N THR A 255 -6.22 -8.48 0.28
CA THR A 255 -6.76 -8.92 -1.01
C THR A 255 -5.70 -9.76 -1.74
N GLY A 256 -6.06 -10.49 -2.79
CA GLY A 256 -5.07 -11.29 -3.54
C GLY A 256 -4.01 -10.42 -4.20
N ALA A 257 -2.72 -10.68 -3.96
CA ALA A 257 -1.62 -9.87 -4.50
C ALA A 257 -1.63 -9.74 -6.03
N ASN A 258 -2.18 -10.74 -6.71
CA ASN A 258 -2.27 -10.80 -8.17
C ASN A 258 -3.67 -10.45 -8.71
N ASP A 259 -4.61 -10.05 -7.85
CA ASP A 259 -5.95 -9.70 -8.29
C ASP A 259 -5.95 -8.43 -9.15
N LYS A 260 -6.81 -8.41 -10.16
CA LYS A 260 -7.00 -7.21 -10.99
C LYS A 260 -7.60 -6.07 -10.18
N ILE A 261 -8.55 -6.38 -9.30
CA ILE A 261 -9.16 -5.45 -8.35
C ILE A 261 -8.56 -5.73 -6.97
N ARG A 262 -7.72 -4.82 -6.52
CA ARG A 262 -7.05 -4.87 -5.21
C ARG A 262 -7.78 -4.06 -4.15
N LEU A 263 -8.48 -3.01 -4.56
CA LEU A 263 -9.22 -2.13 -3.66
C LEU A 263 -10.70 -2.53 -3.67
N VAL A 264 -11.17 -3.02 -2.54
CA VAL A 264 -12.56 -3.46 -2.32
C VAL A 264 -13.09 -2.67 -1.15
N MET A 265 -13.97 -1.69 -1.41
CA MET A 265 -14.44 -0.75 -0.40
C MET A 265 -15.95 -0.53 -0.50
N SER A 266 -16.54 -0.24 0.66
CA SER A 266 -17.96 0.10 0.78
C SER A 266 -18.18 1.16 1.85
N ILE A 267 -19.29 1.85 1.79
CA ILE A 267 -19.80 2.62 2.92
C ILE A 267 -20.47 1.65 3.91
N VAL A 268 -20.10 1.81 5.17
CA VAL A 268 -20.72 1.09 6.29
C VAL A 268 -21.39 2.13 7.19
N PRO A 269 -22.70 1.98 7.47
CA PRO A 269 -23.42 2.90 8.33
C PRO A 269 -22.90 2.83 9.78
N GLN A 270 -23.36 3.76 10.61
CA GLN A 270 -23.08 3.73 12.05
C GLN A 270 -23.61 2.46 12.73
N GLY A 271 -23.04 2.08 13.87
CA GLY A 271 -23.48 0.96 14.69
C GLY A 271 -22.71 -0.34 14.48
N PHE A 272 -21.84 -0.44 13.47
CA PHE A 272 -20.98 -1.60 13.25
C PHE A 272 -19.59 -1.37 13.83
N TYR A 273 -19.03 -2.38 14.47
CA TYR A 273 -17.61 -2.44 14.79
C TYR A 273 -16.83 -3.18 13.71
N LEU A 274 -15.55 -2.92 13.59
CA LEU A 274 -14.70 -3.49 12.56
C LEU A 274 -13.56 -4.30 13.18
N ALA A 275 -13.37 -5.52 12.68
CA ALA A 275 -12.20 -6.32 12.98
C ALA A 275 -10.96 -5.76 12.30
N ASN A 276 -9.77 -6.09 12.80
CA ASN A 276 -8.47 -5.68 12.24
C ASN A 276 -8.17 -6.26 10.84
N SER A 277 -9.04 -7.09 10.30
CA SER A 277 -9.04 -7.48 8.88
C SER A 277 -9.69 -6.43 7.96
N CYS A 278 -10.24 -5.35 8.53
CA CYS A 278 -10.73 -4.17 7.84
C CYS A 278 -9.82 -2.98 8.12
N ASN A 279 -9.71 -2.07 7.13
CA ASN A 279 -9.28 -0.70 7.36
C ASN A 279 -10.45 0.23 7.03
N TYR A 280 -10.42 1.47 7.54
CA TYR A 280 -11.48 2.42 7.27
C TYR A 280 -10.98 3.86 7.22
N ILE A 281 -11.79 4.72 6.59
CA ILE A 281 -11.59 6.17 6.50
C ILE A 281 -12.85 6.83 7.02
N LEU A 282 -12.71 7.75 7.97
CA LEU A 282 -13.78 8.63 8.45
C LEU A 282 -14.08 9.72 7.42
N PRO A 283 -15.27 10.37 7.48
CA PRO A 283 -15.55 11.54 6.66
C PRO A 283 -14.43 12.59 6.79
N ILE A 284 -14.01 13.15 5.66
CA ILE A 284 -12.97 14.17 5.59
C ILE A 284 -13.57 15.50 5.16
N GLN A 285 -12.97 16.60 5.63
CA GLN A 285 -13.39 17.92 5.22
C GLN A 285 -13.09 18.15 3.72
N GLY A 286 -14.03 18.78 3.01
CA GLY A 286 -13.87 19.18 1.61
C GLY A 286 -14.23 18.11 0.58
N MET A 287 -14.58 16.87 1.02
CA MET A 287 -14.96 15.78 0.11
C MET A 287 -16.21 15.06 0.63
N ASP A 288 -17.23 14.92 -0.22
CA ASP A 288 -18.38 14.07 0.04
C ASP A 288 -17.96 12.60 0.16
N LEU A 289 -18.51 11.88 1.12
CA LEU A 289 -18.11 10.50 1.44
C LEU A 289 -18.37 9.53 0.27
N TYR A 290 -19.48 9.69 -0.43
CA TYR A 290 -19.85 8.86 -1.58
C TYR A 290 -18.96 9.19 -2.78
N CYS A 291 -18.65 10.48 -2.99
CA CYS A 291 -17.67 10.90 -3.99
C CYS A 291 -16.29 10.27 -3.71
N LEU A 292 -15.82 10.32 -2.47
CA LEU A 292 -14.57 9.70 -2.07
C LEU A 292 -14.58 8.18 -2.33
N LEU A 293 -15.68 7.48 -2.02
CA LEU A 293 -15.81 6.05 -2.33
C LEU A 293 -15.69 5.79 -3.84
N GLY A 294 -16.26 6.65 -4.67
CA GLY A 294 -16.13 6.58 -6.13
C GLY A 294 -14.67 6.61 -6.57
N PHE A 295 -13.88 7.56 -6.04
CA PHE A 295 -12.43 7.62 -6.29
C PHE A 295 -11.73 6.35 -5.84
N LEU A 296 -11.95 5.92 -4.61
CA LEU A 296 -11.25 4.78 -3.99
C LEU A 296 -11.55 3.45 -4.69
N ASN A 297 -12.74 3.30 -5.25
CA ASN A 297 -13.10 2.13 -6.05
C ASN A 297 -12.81 2.30 -7.56
N SER A 298 -12.31 3.44 -8.03
CA SER A 298 -12.05 3.67 -9.45
C SER A 298 -10.92 2.81 -10.00
N LYS A 299 -10.95 2.61 -11.32
CA LYS A 299 -9.83 1.99 -12.06
C LYS A 299 -8.53 2.76 -11.83
N THR A 300 -8.59 4.10 -11.78
CA THR A 300 -7.42 4.98 -11.61
C THR A 300 -6.72 4.70 -10.29
N ILE A 301 -7.44 4.73 -9.17
CA ILE A 301 -6.83 4.53 -7.84
C ILE A 301 -6.44 3.06 -7.64
N ASN A 302 -7.23 2.10 -8.13
CA ASN A 302 -6.83 0.70 -8.10
C ASN A 302 -5.56 0.44 -8.92
N TRP A 303 -5.43 1.05 -10.11
CA TRP A 303 -4.21 0.97 -10.92
C TRP A 303 -3.02 1.61 -10.20
N PHE A 304 -3.21 2.82 -9.66
CA PHE A 304 -2.18 3.52 -8.87
C PHE A 304 -1.70 2.63 -7.71
N PHE A 305 -2.61 2.09 -6.90
CA PHE A 305 -2.26 1.17 -5.81
C PHE A 305 -1.45 -0.03 -6.29
N ARG A 306 -1.84 -0.67 -7.39
CA ARG A 306 -1.12 -1.83 -7.95
C ARG A 306 0.29 -1.50 -8.41
N CYS A 307 0.58 -0.27 -8.81
CA CYS A 307 1.92 0.16 -9.18
C CYS A 307 2.90 0.17 -7.99
N PHE A 308 2.41 0.38 -6.77
CA PHE A 308 3.24 0.48 -5.56
C PHE A 308 3.13 -0.73 -4.64
N SER A 309 1.97 -1.37 -4.59
CA SER A 309 1.71 -2.50 -3.68
C SER A 309 2.62 -3.69 -3.97
N THR A 310 3.22 -4.25 -2.91
CA THR A 310 4.24 -5.30 -3.01
C THR A 310 3.80 -6.66 -2.45
N ASN A 311 2.65 -6.71 -1.76
CA ASN A 311 2.14 -7.90 -1.06
C ASN A 311 0.61 -7.96 -1.09
N SER A 312 0.00 -8.90 -0.40
CA SER A 312 -1.46 -9.07 -0.33
C SER A 312 -2.17 -8.08 0.59
N ASN A 313 -1.46 -7.35 1.44
CA ASN A 313 -2.08 -6.38 2.35
C ASN A 313 -2.44 -5.09 1.61
N VAL A 314 -3.48 -4.43 2.08
CA VAL A 314 -3.82 -3.04 1.78
C VAL A 314 -3.42 -2.24 3.01
N ASN A 315 -2.19 -1.72 3.03
CA ASN A 315 -1.68 -1.03 4.21
C ASN A 315 -2.23 0.39 4.30
N GLY A 316 -2.52 0.85 5.53
CA GLY A 316 -3.08 2.19 5.77
C GLY A 316 -2.20 3.30 5.17
N TYR A 317 -0.87 3.21 5.30
CA TYR A 317 0.04 4.21 4.76
C TYR A 317 0.05 4.28 3.22
N GLU A 318 -0.27 3.18 2.50
CA GLU A 318 -0.43 3.21 1.05
C GLU A 318 -1.70 3.98 0.67
N VAL A 319 -2.78 3.79 1.43
CA VAL A 319 -4.07 4.50 1.25
C VAL A 319 -3.93 5.99 1.60
N ASP A 320 -3.22 6.34 2.66
CA ASP A 320 -2.93 7.73 3.06
C ASP A 320 -2.20 8.51 1.96
N ASN A 321 -1.48 7.80 1.10
CA ASN A 321 -0.72 8.39 -0.01
C ASN A 321 -1.49 8.46 -1.32
N PHE A 322 -2.76 8.05 -1.39
CA PHE A 322 -3.54 8.20 -2.60
C PHE A 322 -3.65 9.66 -3.04
N PRO A 323 -3.52 9.92 -4.34
CA PRO A 323 -3.53 11.28 -4.91
C PRO A 323 -4.94 11.83 -5.07
N ILE A 324 -5.67 12.09 -3.98
CA ILE A 324 -7.05 12.57 -4.03
C ILE A 324 -7.06 14.09 -4.31
N PRO A 325 -7.69 14.55 -5.42
CA PRO A 325 -7.79 15.97 -5.73
C PRO A 325 -8.91 16.66 -4.94
N ALA A 326 -8.81 17.96 -4.76
CA ALA A 326 -9.97 18.78 -4.39
C ALA A 326 -10.88 18.96 -5.61
N LEU A 327 -12.19 18.87 -5.42
CA LEU A 327 -13.17 18.95 -6.49
C LEU A 327 -14.18 20.05 -6.22
N SER A 328 -14.72 20.62 -7.31
CA SER A 328 -15.88 21.50 -7.22
C SER A 328 -17.12 20.75 -6.71
N GLN A 329 -17.97 21.44 -5.96
CA GLN A 329 -19.22 20.86 -5.41
C GLN A 329 -20.11 20.19 -6.48
N PRO A 330 -20.32 20.79 -7.69
CA PRO A 330 -21.12 20.15 -8.72
C PRO A 330 -20.55 18.81 -9.21
N LEU A 331 -19.22 18.69 -9.31
CA LEU A 331 -18.58 17.44 -9.73
C LEU A 331 -18.66 16.37 -8.63
N GLN A 332 -18.45 16.77 -7.37
CA GLN A 332 -18.66 15.87 -6.23
C GLN A 332 -20.10 15.32 -6.21
N ALA A 333 -21.10 16.21 -6.34
CA ALA A 333 -22.52 15.82 -6.34
C ALA A 333 -22.83 14.81 -7.45
N LYS A 334 -22.30 15.02 -8.65
CA LYS A 334 -22.51 14.12 -9.80
C LYS A 334 -21.91 12.73 -9.57
N ILE A 335 -20.67 12.66 -9.05
CA ILE A 335 -20.03 11.39 -8.73
C ILE A 335 -20.80 10.69 -7.60
N SER A 336 -21.17 11.41 -6.54
CA SER A 336 -21.92 10.88 -5.39
C SER A 336 -23.27 10.30 -5.80
N GLU A 337 -23.99 10.96 -6.72
CA GLU A 337 -25.27 10.45 -7.24
C GLU A 337 -25.07 9.11 -7.97
N LEU A 338 -24.05 8.98 -8.81
CA LEU A 338 -23.75 7.73 -9.51
C LEU A 338 -23.34 6.61 -8.53
N VAL A 339 -22.52 6.94 -7.56
CA VAL A 339 -22.10 5.97 -6.51
C VAL A 339 -23.30 5.48 -5.70
N LYS A 340 -24.22 6.36 -5.32
CA LYS A 340 -25.47 5.97 -4.62
C LYS A 340 -26.30 5.03 -5.48
N LYS A 341 -26.44 5.30 -6.79
CA LYS A 341 -27.13 4.36 -7.72
C LYS A 341 -26.48 2.97 -7.76
N VAL A 342 -25.14 2.90 -7.73
CA VAL A 342 -24.44 1.61 -7.65
C VAL A 342 -24.73 0.91 -6.33
N ILE A 343 -24.66 1.62 -5.21
CA ILE A 343 -24.96 1.07 -3.88
C ILE A 343 -26.39 0.54 -3.82
N ASP A 344 -27.38 1.32 -4.23
CA ASP A 344 -28.81 0.95 -4.20
C ASP A 344 -29.06 -0.30 -5.07
N ALA A 345 -28.45 -0.37 -6.25
CA ALA A 345 -28.54 -1.54 -7.11
C ALA A 345 -27.95 -2.80 -6.44
N LYS A 346 -26.77 -2.67 -5.79
CA LYS A 346 -26.10 -3.78 -5.09
C LYS A 346 -26.82 -4.20 -3.81
N LEU A 347 -27.43 -3.28 -3.07
CA LEU A 347 -28.25 -3.58 -1.90
C LEU A 347 -29.56 -4.28 -2.29
N THR A 348 -30.14 -3.92 -3.44
CA THR A 348 -31.36 -4.60 -3.96
C THR A 348 -31.03 -6.01 -4.44
N ASN A 349 -29.97 -6.16 -5.19
CA ASN A 349 -29.44 -7.44 -5.65
C ASN A 349 -27.94 -7.32 -5.92
N TYR A 350 -27.13 -7.99 -5.08
CA TYR A 350 -25.67 -7.92 -5.16
C TYR A 350 -25.08 -8.43 -6.51
N THR A 351 -25.85 -9.22 -7.26
CA THR A 351 -25.42 -9.72 -8.58
C THR A 351 -25.72 -8.75 -9.74
N THR A 352 -26.43 -7.63 -9.46
CA THR A 352 -26.76 -6.63 -10.49
C THR A 352 -25.48 -6.12 -11.16
N ASP A 353 -25.46 -6.12 -12.49
CA ASP A 353 -24.36 -5.52 -13.26
C ASP A 353 -24.44 -3.99 -13.18
N THR A 354 -23.43 -3.39 -12.60
CA THR A 354 -23.28 -1.95 -12.43
C THR A 354 -22.16 -1.35 -13.29
N SER A 355 -21.56 -2.15 -14.17
CA SER A 355 -20.39 -1.78 -14.98
C SER A 355 -20.60 -0.50 -15.80
N ALA A 356 -21.80 -0.29 -16.35
CA ALA A 356 -22.12 0.91 -17.11
C ALA A 356 -22.12 2.19 -16.25
N ILE A 357 -22.57 2.10 -15.00
CA ILE A 357 -22.55 3.24 -14.05
C ILE A 357 -21.12 3.46 -13.54
N GLU A 358 -20.40 2.40 -13.21
CA GLU A 358 -19.01 2.48 -12.78
C GLU A 358 -18.11 3.08 -13.87
N LYS A 359 -18.37 2.77 -15.14
CA LYS A 359 -17.68 3.43 -16.26
C LYS A 359 -17.91 4.94 -16.31
N GLN A 360 -19.13 5.39 -16.04
CA GLN A 360 -19.41 6.84 -15.97
C GLN A 360 -18.67 7.50 -14.79
N ILE A 361 -18.55 6.81 -13.66
CA ILE A 361 -17.75 7.28 -12.53
C ILE A 361 -16.27 7.37 -12.94
N ASP A 362 -15.70 6.36 -13.57
CA ASP A 362 -14.32 6.38 -14.06
C ASP A 362 -14.08 7.55 -15.04
N GLU A 363 -15.00 7.80 -15.99
CA GLU A 363 -14.90 8.90 -16.93
C GLU A 363 -14.85 10.28 -16.25
N LEU A 364 -15.66 10.51 -15.20
CA LEU A 364 -15.61 11.75 -14.40
C LEU A 364 -14.30 11.87 -13.61
N ILE A 365 -13.75 10.75 -13.14
CA ILE A 365 -12.48 10.71 -12.42
C ILE A 365 -11.31 10.97 -13.39
N TYR A 366 -11.33 10.44 -14.61
CA TYR A 366 -10.35 10.78 -15.65
C TYR A 366 -10.34 12.27 -15.95
N GLN A 367 -11.52 12.90 -16.02
CA GLN A 367 -11.65 14.35 -16.20
C GLN A 367 -11.08 15.12 -14.99
N ALA A 368 -11.35 14.67 -13.76
CA ALA A 368 -10.82 15.29 -12.55
C ALA A 368 -9.29 15.33 -12.51
N TYR A 369 -8.63 14.26 -13.01
CA TYR A 369 -7.18 14.21 -13.14
C TYR A 369 -6.64 14.81 -14.45
N GLU A 370 -7.50 15.29 -15.35
CA GLU A 370 -7.11 15.82 -16.67
C GLU A 370 -6.29 14.81 -17.49
N LEU A 371 -6.69 13.53 -17.43
CA LEU A 371 -5.96 12.47 -18.11
C LEU A 371 -6.15 12.55 -19.63
N SER A 372 -5.05 12.37 -20.35
CA SER A 372 -5.07 12.22 -21.81
C SER A 372 -5.63 10.84 -22.22
N ARG A 373 -5.95 10.67 -23.49
CA ARG A 373 -6.38 9.35 -24.04
C ARG A 373 -5.33 8.27 -23.81
N ASP A 374 -4.07 8.62 -23.90
CA ASP A 374 -2.96 7.68 -23.69
C ASP A 374 -2.87 7.26 -22.21
N ASP A 375 -3.02 8.21 -21.27
CA ASP A 375 -3.06 7.90 -19.83
C ASP A 375 -4.23 6.97 -19.50
N ILE A 376 -5.43 7.24 -20.04
CA ILE A 376 -6.62 6.41 -19.85
C ILE A 376 -6.39 5.01 -20.40
N LYS A 377 -5.83 4.88 -21.60
CA LYS A 377 -5.51 3.60 -22.20
C LYS A 377 -4.55 2.78 -21.34
N ILE A 378 -3.49 3.41 -20.80
CA ILE A 378 -2.54 2.77 -19.87
C ILE A 378 -3.26 2.19 -18.65
N ILE A 379 -4.18 2.95 -18.06
CA ILE A 379 -4.94 2.53 -16.87
C ILE A 379 -5.88 1.37 -17.24
N GLU A 380 -6.63 1.48 -18.32
CA GLU A 380 -7.62 0.47 -18.74
C GLU A 380 -6.96 -0.83 -19.18
N ASP A 381 -5.92 -0.78 -20.02
CA ASP A 381 -5.20 -1.98 -20.50
C ASP A 381 -4.54 -2.76 -19.35
N SER A 382 -4.18 -2.09 -18.27
CA SER A 382 -3.58 -2.73 -17.10
C SER A 382 -4.60 -3.32 -16.12
N THR A 383 -5.87 -2.96 -16.23
CA THR A 383 -6.97 -3.42 -15.39
C THR A 383 -7.89 -4.43 -16.07
N CYS A 384 -7.73 -4.65 -17.37
CA CYS A 384 -8.47 -5.66 -18.19
C CYS A 384 -7.96 -7.10 -18.09
#